data_222a6695933c338a0e4ae38fa8c31ba5
#
_entry.id   222a6695933c338a0e4ae38fa8c31ba5
#
_cell.length_a   1.000
_cell.length_b   1.000
_cell.length_c   1.000
_cell.angle_alpha   90.00
_cell.angle_beta   90.00
_cell.angle_gamma   90.00
#
_symmetry.space_group_name_H-M   'P 1'
#
loop_
_entity.id
_entity.type
_entity.pdbx_description
1 polymer ?
#
loop_
_entity_poly.entity_id
_entity_poly.type
_entity_poly.pdbx_seq_one_letter_code
_entity_poly.pdbx_strand_id
1 'polypeptide(L)'
;MPLQDPTGLATQIGGMLRGMRVVDLSPTLERGIPNWPMHPPLVIDKVREKERDGYYCQLLMISEHTGAHVDAPTHFHPHLTGKSIDQFPADNLIAPAVLYDFSSLQLQPGDLITRDMVQAYEAEKGVQAGEGEIALINFGWMQRFWRTDAQSTWFVKNSPGIREDAVIHFKDLGIRAIGCDTVACDMAVVDGQGMATTGHTHHWLPNSILIIEMLANLDQLSLRSLFVATPLKIKEGSGSPIRPLAFCET
;
A
#
# COMPACT_ATOMS: atom_id res chain seq x y z
N MET A 1 -17.04 -23.23 -31.52
CA MET A 1 -18.30 -22.82 -30.88
C MET A 1 -18.20 -21.34 -30.59
N PRO A 2 -19.12 -20.50 -31.03
CA PRO A 2 -19.12 -19.10 -30.62
C PRO A 2 -19.39 -19.04 -29.11
N LEU A 3 -18.62 -18.22 -28.38
CA LEU A 3 -18.86 -17.91 -26.98
C LEU A 3 -20.24 -17.24 -26.87
N GLN A 4 -21.24 -18.01 -26.49
CA GLN A 4 -22.60 -17.53 -26.27
C GLN A 4 -22.66 -17.04 -24.83
N ASP A 5 -22.43 -15.74 -24.59
CA ASP A 5 -23.15 -15.00 -23.58
C ASP A 5 -22.94 -13.49 -23.69
N PRO A 6 -23.83 -12.73 -24.32
CA PRO A 6 -23.78 -11.28 -24.33
C PRO A 6 -24.10 -10.67 -22.93
N THR A 7 -24.58 -11.49 -21.98
CA THR A 7 -24.81 -11.10 -20.59
C THR A 7 -23.84 -11.79 -19.64
N GLY A 8 -22.70 -12.30 -20.14
CA GLY A 8 -21.74 -13.06 -19.39
C GLY A 8 -21.22 -12.38 -18.13
N LEU A 9 -20.71 -13.19 -17.20
CA LEU A 9 -20.21 -12.74 -15.90
C LEU A 9 -19.23 -11.54 -16.02
N ALA A 10 -18.35 -11.55 -17.02
CA ALA A 10 -17.41 -10.44 -17.27
C ALA A 10 -18.15 -9.12 -17.56
N THR A 11 -19.23 -9.16 -18.34
CA THR A 11 -20.07 -7.98 -18.65
C THR A 11 -20.79 -7.48 -17.40
N GLN A 12 -21.30 -8.39 -16.56
CA GLN A 12 -21.96 -8.05 -15.28
C GLN A 12 -20.95 -7.40 -14.32
N ILE A 13 -19.77 -8.00 -14.11
CA ILE A 13 -18.70 -7.45 -13.27
C ILE A 13 -18.29 -6.06 -13.78
N GLY A 14 -18.04 -5.92 -15.09
CA GLY A 14 -17.69 -4.64 -15.68
C GLY A 14 -18.80 -3.58 -15.53
N GLY A 15 -20.06 -4.01 -15.55
CA GLY A 15 -21.23 -3.16 -15.25
C GLY A 15 -21.23 -2.67 -13.79
N MET A 16 -21.03 -3.58 -12.86
CA MET A 16 -20.94 -3.27 -11.43
C MET A 16 -19.81 -2.29 -11.14
N LEU A 17 -18.62 -2.56 -11.64
CA LEU A 17 -17.46 -1.69 -11.43
C LEU A 17 -17.66 -0.28 -12.01
N ARG A 18 -18.34 -0.13 -13.16
CA ARG A 18 -18.66 1.19 -13.71
C ARG A 18 -19.66 1.99 -12.88
N GLY A 19 -20.48 1.32 -12.07
CA GLY A 19 -21.41 1.96 -11.13
C GLY A 19 -20.76 2.38 -9.81
N MET A 20 -19.52 1.99 -9.56
CA MET A 20 -18.80 2.32 -8.32
C MET A 20 -17.95 3.58 -8.49
N ARG A 21 -17.68 4.27 -7.37
CA ARG A 21 -16.70 5.34 -7.32
C ARG A 21 -15.31 4.75 -7.20
N VAL A 22 -14.41 5.14 -8.10
CA VAL A 22 -13.01 4.67 -8.08
C VAL A 22 -12.14 5.71 -7.39
N VAL A 23 -11.35 5.25 -6.42
CA VAL A 23 -10.31 6.05 -5.75
C VAL A 23 -8.95 5.53 -6.20
N ASP A 24 -8.11 6.41 -6.75
CA ASP A 24 -6.70 6.12 -7.06
C ASP A 24 -5.89 6.32 -5.78
N LEU A 25 -5.28 5.26 -5.28
CA LEU A 25 -4.52 5.26 -4.03
C LEU A 25 -3.02 5.48 -4.26
N SER A 26 -2.63 5.93 -5.45
CA SER A 26 -1.22 6.20 -5.77
C SER A 26 -0.89 7.68 -5.65
N PRO A 27 0.21 8.06 -5.01
CA PRO A 27 0.80 9.36 -5.23
C PRO A 27 1.38 9.43 -6.66
N THR A 28 1.41 10.63 -7.24
CA THR A 28 2.08 10.84 -8.52
C THR A 28 3.57 10.54 -8.38
N LEU A 29 4.11 9.73 -9.29
CA LEU A 29 5.55 9.50 -9.39
C LEU A 29 6.20 10.69 -10.09
N GLU A 30 6.88 11.53 -9.33
CA GLU A 30 7.61 12.70 -9.82
C GLU A 30 8.95 12.86 -9.11
N ARG A 31 9.84 13.69 -9.65
CA ARG A 31 11.13 13.96 -9.00
C ARG A 31 10.91 14.61 -7.64
N GLY A 32 11.67 14.17 -6.63
CA GLY A 32 11.64 14.74 -5.30
C GLY A 32 10.62 14.11 -4.36
N ILE A 33 9.86 13.08 -4.78
CA ILE A 33 8.97 12.36 -3.87
C ILE A 33 9.74 11.79 -2.67
N PRO A 34 9.07 11.61 -1.52
CA PRO A 34 9.67 10.93 -0.37
C PRO A 34 10.24 9.58 -0.75
N ASN A 35 11.46 9.31 -0.30
CA ASN A 35 12.19 8.08 -0.55
C ASN A 35 12.93 7.66 0.70
N TRP A 36 12.90 6.38 1.03
CA TRP A 36 13.68 5.87 2.16
C TRP A 36 15.17 6.19 1.95
N PRO A 37 15.87 6.76 2.94
CA PRO A 37 17.22 7.29 2.73
C PRO A 37 18.27 6.28 2.24
N MET A 38 18.02 4.99 2.47
CA MET A 38 18.91 3.91 2.04
C MET A 38 18.63 3.42 0.60
N HIS A 39 17.49 3.82 0.01
CA HIS A 39 17.12 3.42 -1.34
C HIS A 39 17.54 4.47 -2.38
N PRO A 40 17.87 4.07 -3.61
CA PRO A 40 18.14 5.02 -4.68
C PRO A 40 16.89 5.86 -4.99
N PRO A 41 17.04 7.16 -5.25
CA PRO A 41 15.90 8.02 -5.56
C PRO A 41 15.30 7.69 -6.94
N LEU A 42 14.02 8.02 -7.11
CA LEU A 42 13.37 7.97 -8.42
C LEU A 42 14.05 8.94 -9.40
N VAL A 43 14.48 8.39 -10.56
CA VAL A 43 14.99 9.19 -11.67
C VAL A 43 14.02 9.11 -12.83
N ILE A 44 13.67 10.28 -13.38
CA ILE A 44 12.81 10.41 -14.55
C ILE A 44 13.54 11.29 -15.56
N ASP A 45 13.95 10.73 -16.70
CA ASP A 45 14.66 11.45 -17.74
C ASP A 45 13.92 11.37 -19.09
N LYS A 46 13.85 12.50 -19.78
CA LYS A 46 13.32 12.56 -21.14
C LYS A 46 14.36 12.01 -22.11
N VAL A 47 14.07 10.88 -22.74
CA VAL A 47 14.97 10.24 -23.71
C VAL A 47 14.54 10.46 -25.15
N ARG A 48 13.28 10.84 -25.39
CA ARG A 48 12.76 11.23 -26.70
C ARG A 48 11.84 12.45 -26.56
N GLU A 49 11.91 13.33 -27.56
CA GLU A 49 11.08 14.54 -27.64
C GLU A 49 10.39 14.62 -28.98
N LYS A 50 9.13 15.07 -29.00
CA LYS A 50 8.26 15.06 -30.19
C LYS A 50 8.89 15.80 -31.38
N GLU A 51 9.47 16.96 -31.11
CA GLU A 51 10.04 17.85 -32.12
C GLU A 51 11.28 17.24 -32.78
N ARG A 52 12.10 16.52 -32.04
CA ARG A 52 13.35 15.92 -32.52
C ARG A 52 13.16 14.50 -33.05
N ASP A 53 12.37 13.69 -32.31
CA ASP A 53 12.33 12.23 -32.48
C ASP A 53 10.99 11.75 -33.08
N GLY A 54 10.00 12.62 -33.22
CA GLY A 54 8.66 12.29 -33.72
C GLY A 54 7.72 11.68 -32.65
N TYR A 55 8.21 11.37 -31.46
CA TYR A 55 7.42 10.85 -30.31
C TYR A 55 8.08 11.23 -28.99
N TYR A 56 7.33 11.08 -27.88
CA TYR A 56 7.80 11.37 -26.55
C TYR A 56 8.01 10.07 -25.75
N CYS A 57 9.14 9.99 -25.02
CA CYS A 57 9.43 8.86 -24.15
C CYS A 57 10.31 9.29 -22.96
N GLN A 58 10.02 8.71 -21.78
CA GLN A 58 10.83 8.87 -20.57
C GLN A 58 11.52 7.55 -20.21
N LEU A 59 12.72 7.65 -19.65
CA LEU A 59 13.38 6.59 -18.92
C LEU A 59 13.03 6.74 -17.44
N LEU A 60 12.66 5.65 -16.79
CA LEU A 60 12.45 5.57 -15.35
C LEU A 60 13.51 4.66 -14.73
N MET A 61 14.21 5.15 -13.70
CA MET A 61 14.95 4.29 -12.78
C MET A 61 14.23 4.37 -11.44
N ILE A 62 13.70 3.23 -11.02
CA ILE A 62 12.81 3.13 -9.86
C ILE A 62 13.22 1.94 -9.00
N SER A 63 13.27 2.12 -7.69
CA SER A 63 13.42 1.03 -6.72
C SER A 63 12.09 0.29 -6.55
N GLU A 64 12.14 -0.98 -6.17
CA GLU A 64 10.94 -1.80 -5.86
C GLU A 64 10.06 -1.14 -4.79
N HIS A 65 10.66 -0.36 -3.89
CA HIS A 65 10.00 0.31 -2.76
C HIS A 65 9.92 1.82 -2.98
N THR A 66 9.30 2.24 -4.09
CA THR A 66 9.15 3.66 -4.45
C THR A 66 7.69 4.04 -4.64
N GLY A 67 7.24 5.15 -4.01
CA GLY A 67 5.84 5.57 -4.06
C GLY A 67 4.91 4.52 -3.46
N ALA A 68 3.67 4.41 -3.92
CA ALA A 68 2.82 3.30 -3.53
C ALA A 68 3.42 1.99 -4.02
N HIS A 69 3.73 1.09 -3.10
CA HIS A 69 4.39 -0.18 -3.39
C HIS A 69 3.90 -1.30 -2.46
N VAL A 70 4.25 -2.52 -2.78
CA VAL A 70 3.98 -3.69 -1.96
C VAL A 70 5.27 -4.43 -1.66
N ASP A 71 5.43 -4.87 -0.41
CA ASP A 71 6.53 -5.69 0.07
C ASP A 71 6.16 -7.16 0.09
N ALA A 72 7.07 -7.97 -0.42
CA ALA A 72 7.02 -9.42 -0.35
C ALA A 72 7.90 -9.95 0.81
N PRO A 73 7.68 -11.17 1.30
CA PRO A 73 8.48 -11.76 2.39
C PRO A 73 9.99 -11.69 2.18
N THR A 74 10.47 -11.82 0.96
CA THR A 74 11.90 -11.75 0.63
C THR A 74 12.55 -10.40 0.95
N HIS A 75 11.75 -9.34 1.16
CA HIS A 75 12.27 -8.03 1.56
C HIS A 75 13.07 -8.10 2.87
N PHE A 76 12.52 -8.71 3.90
CA PHE A 76 13.20 -8.91 5.19
C PHE A 76 13.72 -10.34 5.38
N HIS A 77 13.24 -11.28 4.58
CA HIS A 77 13.54 -12.71 4.72
C HIS A 77 14.06 -13.29 3.40
N PRO A 78 15.26 -12.90 2.93
CA PRO A 78 15.77 -13.32 1.62
C PRO A 78 15.97 -14.84 1.50
N HIS A 79 15.98 -15.58 2.62
CA HIS A 79 16.02 -17.04 2.64
C HIS A 79 14.68 -17.69 2.26
N LEU A 80 13.56 -16.94 2.25
CA LEU A 80 12.25 -17.42 1.82
C LEU A 80 12.13 -17.34 0.29
N THR A 81 13.00 -18.04 -0.43
CA THR A 81 13.17 -17.91 -1.90
C THR A 81 11.92 -18.22 -2.73
N GLY A 82 10.94 -18.93 -2.17
CA GLY A 82 9.64 -19.20 -2.82
C GLY A 82 8.56 -18.14 -2.53
N LYS A 83 8.92 -17.00 -1.92
CA LYS A 83 8.00 -15.95 -1.48
C LYS A 83 8.40 -14.55 -1.97
N SER A 84 9.08 -14.47 -3.12
CA SER A 84 9.31 -13.22 -3.83
C SER A 84 8.04 -12.74 -4.54
N ILE A 85 7.98 -11.47 -4.93
CA ILE A 85 6.77 -10.87 -5.49
C ILE A 85 6.26 -11.57 -6.75
N ASP A 86 7.14 -12.12 -7.58
CA ASP A 86 6.79 -12.85 -8.80
C ASP A 86 6.19 -14.24 -8.54
N GLN A 87 6.29 -14.76 -7.31
CA GLN A 87 5.77 -16.06 -6.89
C GLN A 87 4.34 -15.98 -6.31
N PHE A 88 3.87 -14.78 -5.97
CA PHE A 88 2.49 -14.61 -5.51
C PHE A 88 1.50 -14.72 -6.67
N PRO A 89 0.29 -15.27 -6.43
CA PRO A 89 -0.79 -15.24 -7.42
C PRO A 89 -1.08 -13.83 -7.89
N ALA A 90 -1.35 -13.65 -9.20
CA ALA A 90 -1.57 -12.33 -9.79
C ALA A 90 -2.78 -11.58 -9.20
N ASP A 91 -3.73 -12.32 -8.64
CA ASP A 91 -4.94 -11.81 -8.00
C ASP A 91 -4.82 -11.68 -6.47
N ASN A 92 -3.62 -11.89 -5.91
CA ASN A 92 -3.43 -11.87 -4.45
C ASN A 92 -3.83 -10.54 -3.80
N LEU A 93 -3.71 -9.43 -4.53
CA LEU A 93 -4.11 -8.09 -4.07
C LEU A 93 -5.41 -7.60 -4.75
N ILE A 94 -6.29 -8.52 -5.15
CA ILE A 94 -7.66 -8.24 -5.57
C ILE A 94 -8.58 -8.84 -4.51
N ALA A 95 -9.04 -8.01 -3.55
CA ALA A 95 -9.81 -8.50 -2.42
C ALA A 95 -10.66 -7.38 -1.78
N PRO A 96 -11.70 -7.73 -1.02
CA PRO A 96 -12.36 -6.78 -0.15
C PRO A 96 -11.35 -6.17 0.82
N ALA A 97 -11.51 -4.87 1.09
CA ALA A 97 -10.68 -4.14 2.03
C ALA A 97 -11.53 -3.39 3.05
N VAL A 98 -11.00 -3.28 4.27
CA VAL A 98 -11.59 -2.53 5.38
C VAL A 98 -10.68 -1.36 5.72
N LEU A 99 -11.26 -0.16 5.79
CA LEU A 99 -10.59 1.05 6.23
C LEU A 99 -10.61 1.15 7.77
N TYR A 100 -9.45 1.37 8.34
CA TYR A 100 -9.22 1.77 9.72
C TYR A 100 -8.70 3.21 9.72
N ASP A 101 -9.60 4.17 9.93
CA ASP A 101 -9.26 5.59 9.85
C ASP A 101 -8.93 6.19 11.22
N PHE A 102 -7.66 6.45 11.44
CA PHE A 102 -7.13 7.09 12.65
C PHE A 102 -6.69 8.55 12.39
N SER A 103 -7.02 9.13 11.25
CA SER A 103 -6.58 10.49 10.86
C SER A 103 -7.04 11.57 11.82
N SER A 104 -8.21 11.37 12.45
CA SER A 104 -8.75 12.30 13.46
C SER A 104 -7.91 12.41 14.73
N LEU A 105 -7.06 11.41 15.03
CA LEU A 105 -6.19 11.43 16.21
C LEU A 105 -5.02 12.42 16.08
N GLN A 106 -4.78 12.96 14.89
CA GLN A 106 -3.68 13.90 14.62
C GLN A 106 -2.33 13.42 15.14
N LEU A 107 -2.05 12.12 14.89
CA LEU A 107 -0.84 11.44 15.36
C LEU A 107 0.44 12.22 15.04
N GLN A 108 1.42 12.09 15.94
CA GLN A 108 2.72 12.71 15.86
C GLN A 108 3.80 11.68 15.52
N PRO A 109 5.03 12.09 15.13
CA PRO A 109 6.14 11.17 14.99
C PRO A 109 6.33 10.33 16.25
N GLY A 110 6.46 9.02 16.10
CA GLY A 110 6.66 8.10 17.22
C GLY A 110 5.38 7.56 17.86
N ASP A 111 4.21 8.12 17.55
CA ASP A 111 2.94 7.60 18.06
C ASP A 111 2.66 6.19 17.52
N LEU A 112 2.03 5.37 18.36
CA LEU A 112 1.71 3.98 18.02
C LEU A 112 0.23 3.69 18.22
N ILE A 113 -0.42 3.17 17.18
CA ILE A 113 -1.77 2.60 17.26
C ILE A 113 -1.67 1.24 17.97
N THR A 114 -2.45 1.10 19.03
CA THR A 114 -2.48 -0.10 19.87
C THR A 114 -3.63 -1.02 19.48
N ARG A 115 -3.58 -2.28 19.95
CA ARG A 115 -4.68 -3.24 19.80
C ARG A 115 -6.00 -2.69 20.33
N ASP A 116 -5.97 -2.08 21.51
CA ASP A 116 -7.19 -1.54 22.14
C ASP A 116 -7.82 -0.44 21.27
N MET A 117 -7.00 0.40 20.62
CA MET A 117 -7.48 1.43 19.69
C MET A 117 -8.10 0.82 18.45
N VAL A 118 -7.50 -0.24 17.91
CA VAL A 118 -8.05 -0.97 16.76
C VAL A 118 -9.40 -1.59 17.13
N GLN A 119 -9.49 -2.29 18.26
CA GLN A 119 -10.71 -2.95 18.71
C GLN A 119 -11.81 -1.94 19.07
N ALA A 120 -11.45 -0.79 19.63
CA ALA A 120 -12.40 0.31 19.87
C ALA A 120 -12.97 0.85 18.55
N TYR A 121 -12.14 1.02 17.53
CA TYR A 121 -12.58 1.41 16.19
C TYR A 121 -13.51 0.36 15.57
N GLU A 122 -13.14 -0.92 15.64
CA GLU A 122 -13.96 -2.04 15.14
C GLU A 122 -15.35 -2.05 15.80
N ALA A 123 -15.38 -1.87 17.12
CA ALA A 123 -16.64 -1.82 17.89
C ALA A 123 -17.49 -0.59 17.55
N GLU A 124 -16.87 0.58 17.41
CA GLU A 124 -17.56 1.84 17.06
C GLU A 124 -18.15 1.79 15.65
N LYS A 125 -17.39 1.30 14.68
CA LYS A 125 -17.79 1.27 13.28
C LYS A 125 -18.59 0.03 12.89
N GLY A 126 -18.64 -0.98 13.76
CA GLY A 126 -19.29 -2.26 13.45
C GLY A 126 -18.62 -3.00 12.30
N VAL A 127 -17.30 -2.88 12.14
CA VAL A 127 -16.54 -3.46 11.05
C VAL A 127 -15.25 -4.08 11.56
N GLN A 128 -14.86 -5.19 10.94
CA GLN A 128 -13.59 -5.84 11.17
C GLN A 128 -13.12 -6.48 9.86
N ALA A 129 -11.83 -6.43 9.58
CA ALA A 129 -11.26 -7.19 8.47
C ALA A 129 -11.31 -8.69 8.79
N GLY A 130 -11.70 -9.47 7.80
CA GLY A 130 -11.81 -10.93 7.91
C GLY A 130 -10.69 -11.68 7.21
N GLU A 131 -10.76 -13.02 7.29
CA GLU A 131 -9.83 -13.90 6.60
C GLU A 131 -9.78 -13.61 5.11
N GLY A 132 -8.58 -13.42 4.59
CA GLY A 132 -8.33 -13.14 3.16
C GLY A 132 -8.69 -11.72 2.71
N GLU A 133 -9.13 -10.83 3.60
CA GLU A 133 -9.36 -9.42 3.29
C GLU A 133 -8.07 -8.59 3.46
N ILE A 134 -8.13 -7.32 3.08
CA ILE A 134 -7.03 -6.34 3.23
C ILE A 134 -7.41 -5.32 4.30
N ALA A 135 -6.52 -5.05 5.25
CA ALA A 135 -6.68 -3.95 6.20
C ALA A 135 -5.97 -2.70 5.66
N LEU A 136 -6.67 -1.56 5.58
CA LEU A 136 -6.11 -0.27 5.14
C LEU A 136 -6.12 0.70 6.32
N ILE A 137 -4.95 1.19 6.70
CA ILE A 137 -4.75 2.05 7.86
C ILE A 137 -4.48 3.48 7.39
N ASN A 138 -5.39 4.39 7.70
CA ASN A 138 -5.23 5.80 7.45
C ASN A 138 -4.73 6.52 8.71
N PHE A 139 -3.46 6.89 8.75
CA PHE A 139 -2.90 7.75 9.79
C PHE A 139 -3.16 9.24 9.53
N GLY A 140 -3.61 9.61 8.32
CA GLY A 140 -3.69 10.99 7.85
C GLY A 140 -2.30 11.58 7.57
N TRP A 141 -1.28 10.73 7.42
CA TRP A 141 0.12 11.15 7.30
C TRP A 141 0.44 11.67 5.92
N MET A 142 0.05 10.93 4.88
CA MET A 142 0.22 11.32 3.47
C MET A 142 -0.42 12.68 3.19
N GLN A 143 -1.66 12.89 3.60
CA GLN A 143 -2.41 14.12 3.37
C GLN A 143 -1.75 15.34 4.03
N ARG A 144 -1.18 15.16 5.21
CA ARG A 144 -0.57 16.25 6.01
C ARG A 144 0.85 16.59 5.56
N PHE A 145 1.64 15.59 5.20
CA PHE A 145 3.11 15.75 5.15
C PHE A 145 3.77 15.32 3.84
N TRP A 146 3.03 14.77 2.87
CA TRP A 146 3.62 14.48 1.57
C TRP A 146 4.07 15.77 0.88
N ARG A 147 5.34 15.82 0.47
CA ARG A 147 5.95 16.94 -0.26
C ARG A 147 6.92 16.37 -1.30
N THR A 148 7.18 17.13 -2.35
CA THR A 148 8.13 16.79 -3.43
C THR A 148 9.28 17.78 -3.51
N ASP A 149 9.47 18.58 -2.47
CA ASP A 149 10.52 19.57 -2.31
C ASP A 149 11.60 19.13 -1.29
N ALA A 150 12.40 20.06 -0.81
CA ALA A 150 13.44 19.81 0.19
C ALA A 150 12.91 19.22 1.51
N GLN A 151 11.60 19.29 1.77
CA GLN A 151 10.96 18.73 2.96
C GLN A 151 10.48 17.28 2.77
N SER A 152 10.58 16.73 1.56
CA SER A 152 10.15 15.36 1.27
C SER A 152 10.80 14.31 2.19
N THR A 153 12.06 14.52 2.56
CA THR A 153 12.80 13.66 3.47
C THR A 153 12.21 13.63 4.89
N TRP A 154 11.52 14.70 5.31
CA TRP A 154 10.88 14.76 6.62
C TRP A 154 9.78 13.70 6.74
N PHE A 155 9.02 13.47 5.69
CA PHE A 155 7.94 12.48 5.63
C PHE A 155 8.43 11.07 6.01
N VAL A 156 9.56 10.64 5.45
CA VAL A 156 10.11 9.29 5.69
C VAL A 156 10.94 9.19 6.97
N LYS A 157 11.41 10.31 7.48
CA LYS A 157 12.16 10.37 8.76
C LYS A 157 11.26 10.53 9.98
N ASN A 158 9.97 10.71 9.78
CA ASN A 158 9.01 10.92 10.84
C ASN A 158 7.69 10.26 10.45
N SER A 159 7.16 9.39 11.29
CA SER A 159 5.85 8.77 11.07
C SER A 159 5.32 8.15 12.35
N PRO A 160 3.99 8.03 12.50
CA PRO A 160 3.38 7.07 13.41
C PRO A 160 3.54 5.65 12.88
N GLY A 161 3.17 4.67 13.68
CA GLY A 161 3.15 3.26 13.29
C GLY A 161 2.13 2.47 14.10
N ILE A 162 2.17 1.14 13.95
CA ILE A 162 1.32 0.20 14.68
C ILE A 162 2.16 -0.55 15.71
N ARG A 163 1.69 -0.63 16.95
CA ARG A 163 2.34 -1.39 18.03
C ARG A 163 2.21 -2.90 17.78
N GLU A 164 3.16 -3.68 18.28
CA GLU A 164 3.23 -5.13 18.08
C GLU A 164 1.94 -5.88 18.45
N ASP A 165 1.25 -5.48 19.50
CA ASP A 165 -0.02 -6.10 19.90
C ASP A 165 -1.13 -5.93 18.85
N ALA A 166 -1.16 -4.79 18.14
CA ALA A 166 -2.06 -4.57 17.01
C ALA A 166 -1.55 -5.28 15.75
N VAL A 167 -0.23 -5.37 15.53
CA VAL A 167 0.35 -6.19 14.46
C VAL A 167 -0.11 -7.65 14.58
N ILE A 168 -0.05 -8.22 15.81
CA ILE A 168 -0.52 -9.58 16.08
C ILE A 168 -2.04 -9.69 15.87
N HIS A 169 -2.82 -8.69 16.30
CA HIS A 169 -4.26 -8.67 16.09
C HIS A 169 -4.62 -8.82 14.61
N PHE A 170 -4.06 -7.99 13.73
CA PHE A 170 -4.30 -8.07 12.29
C PHE A 170 -3.86 -9.42 11.70
N LYS A 171 -2.72 -9.97 12.14
CA LYS A 171 -2.30 -11.31 11.72
C LYS A 171 -3.33 -12.38 12.12
N ASP A 172 -3.83 -12.32 13.37
CA ASP A 172 -4.77 -13.30 13.91
C ASP A 172 -6.16 -13.23 13.25
N LEU A 173 -6.52 -12.10 12.64
CA LEU A 173 -7.70 -11.95 11.78
C LEU A 173 -7.56 -12.71 10.44
N GLY A 174 -6.37 -13.17 10.08
CA GLY A 174 -6.13 -13.89 8.84
C GLY A 174 -6.14 -13.01 7.58
N ILE A 175 -5.83 -11.72 7.70
CA ILE A 175 -5.74 -10.82 6.54
C ILE A 175 -4.65 -11.29 5.57
N ARG A 176 -4.81 -11.00 4.27
CA ARG A 176 -3.79 -11.31 3.26
C ARG A 176 -2.78 -10.19 3.02
N ALA A 177 -3.16 -8.96 3.33
CA ALA A 177 -2.29 -7.80 3.23
C ALA A 177 -2.75 -6.69 4.18
N ILE A 178 -1.83 -5.83 4.54
CA ILE A 178 -2.10 -4.58 5.26
C ILE A 178 -1.53 -3.42 4.45
N GLY A 179 -2.23 -2.29 4.42
CA GLY A 179 -1.78 -1.09 3.71
C GLY A 179 -1.85 0.16 4.58
N CYS A 180 -0.98 1.14 4.32
CA CYS A 180 -0.98 2.41 5.06
C CYS A 180 -0.48 3.59 4.23
N ASP A 181 -0.65 4.80 4.77
CA ASP A 181 -0.23 6.07 4.17
C ASP A 181 1.14 6.57 4.70
N THR A 182 1.91 5.71 5.36
CA THR A 182 3.26 5.99 5.85
C THR A 182 4.31 5.18 5.10
N VAL A 183 5.60 5.39 5.44
CA VAL A 183 6.74 4.68 4.86
C VAL A 183 6.89 3.26 5.39
N ALA A 184 6.26 2.94 6.52
CA ALA A 184 6.19 1.61 7.09
C ALA A 184 4.95 1.54 8.01
N CYS A 185 4.12 0.50 7.84
CA CYS A 185 2.90 0.37 8.64
C CYS A 185 3.19 0.09 10.12
N ASP A 186 4.15 -0.77 10.40
CA ASP A 186 4.48 -1.30 11.73
C ASP A 186 5.64 -0.59 12.42
N MET A 187 6.18 0.46 11.81
CA MET A 187 7.33 1.19 12.35
C MET A 187 6.99 2.67 12.53
N ALA A 188 6.95 3.13 13.76
CA ALA A 188 7.02 4.56 14.02
C ALA A 188 8.46 5.06 13.86
N VAL A 189 8.61 6.25 13.30
CA VAL A 189 9.92 6.86 13.03
C VAL A 189 9.98 8.25 13.65
N VAL A 190 11.09 8.56 14.30
CA VAL A 190 11.40 9.89 14.84
C VAL A 190 12.81 10.29 14.41
N ASP A 191 12.95 11.39 13.69
CA ASP A 191 14.23 11.90 13.18
C ASP A 191 15.09 10.85 12.46
N GLY A 192 14.44 9.95 11.73
CA GLY A 192 15.09 8.87 10.98
C GLY A 192 15.48 7.65 11.82
N GLN A 193 15.11 7.61 13.09
CA GLN A 193 15.27 6.46 13.96
C GLN A 193 13.96 5.68 14.03
N GLY A 194 13.92 4.51 13.39
CA GLY A 194 12.76 3.63 13.41
C GLY A 194 12.69 2.82 14.70
N MET A 195 11.47 2.62 15.18
CA MET A 195 11.17 1.68 16.27
C MET A 195 11.12 0.24 15.74
N ALA A 196 10.72 -0.74 16.57
CA ALA A 196 10.64 -2.13 16.16
C ALA A 196 9.68 -2.33 14.97
N THR A 197 10.12 -3.10 13.98
CA THR A 197 9.40 -3.48 12.76
C THR A 197 8.89 -4.91 12.87
N THR A 198 7.98 -5.16 13.82
CA THR A 198 7.59 -6.54 14.17
C THR A 198 6.70 -7.21 13.10
N GLY A 199 5.96 -6.42 12.33
CA GLY A 199 5.21 -6.91 11.16
C GLY A 199 6.15 -7.44 10.08
N HIS A 200 7.15 -6.66 9.69
CA HIS A 200 8.15 -7.06 8.70
C HIS A 200 8.98 -8.26 9.15
N THR A 201 9.40 -8.26 10.42
CA THR A 201 10.38 -9.22 10.91
C THR A 201 9.79 -10.49 11.50
N HIS A 202 8.59 -10.45 12.10
CA HIS A 202 8.07 -11.57 12.87
C HIS A 202 6.65 -12.02 12.49
N HIS A 203 5.76 -11.08 12.13
CA HIS A 203 4.34 -11.37 12.15
C HIS A 203 3.66 -11.36 10.77
N TRP A 204 3.98 -10.41 9.87
CA TRP A 204 3.30 -10.30 8.58
C TRP A 204 4.07 -10.96 7.45
N LEU A 205 5.24 -10.44 7.07
CA LEU A 205 5.99 -10.98 5.94
C LEU A 205 6.35 -12.47 6.10
N PRO A 206 6.83 -12.98 7.26
CA PRO A 206 7.11 -14.40 7.41
C PRO A 206 5.88 -15.28 7.21
N ASN A 207 4.69 -14.75 7.51
CA ASN A 207 3.41 -15.45 7.34
C ASN A 207 2.74 -15.16 5.99
N SER A 208 3.45 -14.55 5.03
CA SER A 208 2.95 -14.21 3.69
C SER A 208 1.80 -13.19 3.69
N ILE A 209 1.69 -12.37 4.72
CA ILE A 209 0.85 -11.18 4.74
C ILE A 209 1.68 -10.06 4.12
N LEU A 210 1.25 -9.57 2.94
CA LEU A 210 1.97 -8.53 2.22
C LEU A 210 1.76 -7.17 2.89
N ILE A 211 2.77 -6.28 2.78
CA ILE A 211 2.68 -4.92 3.32
C ILE A 211 2.61 -3.94 2.16
N ILE A 212 1.67 -3.00 2.21
CA ILE A 212 1.46 -1.99 1.18
C ILE A 212 1.70 -0.63 1.81
N GLU A 213 2.56 0.19 1.21
CA GLU A 213 3.02 1.42 1.82
C GLU A 213 2.81 2.63 0.92
N MET A 214 2.81 3.82 1.52
CA MET A 214 2.67 5.11 0.86
C MET A 214 1.38 5.23 0.04
N LEU A 215 0.26 4.73 0.57
CA LEU A 215 -1.05 4.89 -0.06
C LEU A 215 -1.56 6.33 0.09
N ALA A 216 -2.03 6.90 -1.01
CA ALA A 216 -2.68 8.21 -1.04
C ALA A 216 -4.21 8.07 -0.93
N ASN A 217 -4.91 9.18 -0.64
CA ASN A 217 -6.37 9.32 -0.74
C ASN A 217 -7.17 8.31 0.11
N LEU A 218 -6.60 7.77 1.18
CA LEU A 218 -7.32 6.85 2.08
C LEU A 218 -8.52 7.53 2.76
N ASP A 219 -8.47 8.85 2.94
CA ASP A 219 -9.58 9.68 3.46
C ASP A 219 -10.82 9.69 2.55
N GLN A 220 -10.68 9.28 1.29
CA GLN A 220 -11.77 9.22 0.32
C GLN A 220 -12.46 7.85 0.28
N LEU A 221 -11.99 6.87 1.03
CA LEU A 221 -12.55 5.52 1.00
C LEU A 221 -13.87 5.42 1.76
N SER A 222 -14.73 4.53 1.29
CA SER A 222 -15.80 3.96 2.10
C SER A 222 -15.19 2.98 3.12
N LEU A 223 -15.95 2.68 4.18
CA LEU A 223 -15.51 1.77 5.24
C LEU A 223 -15.12 0.38 4.70
N ARG A 224 -15.82 -0.06 3.64
CA ARG A 224 -15.49 -1.23 2.85
C ARG A 224 -15.36 -0.86 1.38
N SER A 225 -14.40 -1.47 0.69
CA SER A 225 -14.17 -1.29 -0.74
C SER A 225 -13.63 -2.58 -1.36
N LEU A 226 -13.67 -2.68 -2.69
CA LEU A 226 -12.88 -3.68 -3.41
C LEU A 226 -11.53 -3.05 -3.74
N PHE A 227 -10.47 -3.57 -3.14
CA PHE A 227 -9.10 -3.17 -3.43
C PHE A 227 -8.56 -3.97 -4.61
N VAL A 228 -7.90 -3.28 -5.52
CA VAL A 228 -7.30 -3.88 -6.72
C VAL A 228 -5.90 -3.32 -6.91
N ALA A 229 -4.90 -4.17 -6.81
CA ALA A 229 -3.53 -3.85 -7.19
C ALA A 229 -2.87 -5.05 -7.86
N THR A 230 -2.02 -4.79 -8.84
CA THR A 230 -1.23 -5.82 -9.51
C THR A 230 0.23 -5.40 -9.52
N PRO A 231 1.10 -6.05 -8.74
CA PRO A 231 2.52 -5.77 -8.75
C PRO A 231 3.15 -6.16 -10.10
N LEU A 232 4.26 -5.52 -10.44
CA LEU A 232 5.10 -5.96 -11.54
C LEU A 232 5.67 -7.35 -11.21
N LYS A 233 5.73 -8.22 -12.21
CA LYS A 233 6.29 -9.57 -12.04
C LYS A 233 7.81 -9.53 -12.10
N ILE A 234 8.44 -8.96 -11.09
CA ILE A 234 9.89 -8.83 -10.98
C ILE A 234 10.45 -10.13 -10.44
N LYS A 235 11.30 -10.80 -11.23
CA LYS A 235 11.93 -12.07 -10.83
C LYS A 235 12.74 -11.87 -9.54
N GLU A 236 12.44 -12.72 -8.55
CA GLU A 236 13.09 -12.69 -7.23
C GLU A 236 12.92 -11.34 -6.50
N GLY A 237 11.95 -10.51 -6.93
CA GLY A 237 11.74 -9.17 -6.38
C GLY A 237 11.31 -9.19 -4.92
N SER A 238 11.88 -8.28 -4.14
CA SER A 238 11.54 -8.07 -2.73
C SER A 238 10.23 -7.31 -2.55
N GLY A 239 9.75 -6.68 -3.59
CA GLY A 239 8.54 -5.89 -3.65
C GLY A 239 8.28 -5.38 -5.06
N SER A 240 7.34 -4.47 -5.20
CA SER A 240 7.04 -3.83 -6.48
C SER A 240 6.28 -2.53 -6.30
N PRO A 241 6.57 -1.47 -7.07
CA PRO A 241 5.65 -0.36 -7.24
C PRO A 241 4.32 -0.86 -7.78
N ILE A 242 3.24 -0.27 -7.30
CA ILE A 242 1.86 -0.57 -7.71
C ILE A 242 1.09 0.71 -7.98
N ARG A 243 0.01 0.63 -8.75
CA ARG A 243 -1.04 1.64 -8.81
C ARG A 243 -2.32 1.05 -8.24
N PRO A 244 -2.51 1.09 -6.91
CA PRO A 244 -3.67 0.51 -6.28
C PRO A 244 -4.90 1.38 -6.50
N LEU A 245 -6.03 0.71 -6.72
CA LEU A 245 -7.34 1.31 -6.87
C LEU A 245 -8.28 0.74 -5.80
N ALA A 246 -9.19 1.57 -5.31
CA ALA A 246 -10.30 1.10 -4.50
C ALA A 246 -11.62 1.44 -5.19
N PHE A 247 -12.49 0.45 -5.30
CA PHE A 247 -13.85 0.60 -5.80
C PHE A 247 -14.79 0.68 -4.60
N CYS A 248 -15.42 1.84 -4.42
CA CYS A 248 -16.30 2.16 -3.31
C CYS A 248 -17.75 2.21 -3.79
N GLU A 249 -18.68 1.83 -2.93
CA GLU A 249 -20.10 2.10 -3.16
C GLU A 249 -20.35 3.61 -3.24
N THR A 250 -21.29 4.02 -4.10
CA THR A 250 -21.69 5.43 -4.30
C THR A 250 -22.71 5.88 -3.27
#